data_ec296828569c3342e929c5c285568e4b
#
_entry.id   ec296828569c3342e929c5c285568e4b
#
_cell.length_a   1.000
_cell.length_b   1.000
_cell.length_c   1.000
_cell.angle_alpha   90.00
_cell.angle_beta   90.00
_cell.angle_gamma   90.00
#
_symmetry.space_group_name_H-M   'P 1'
#
loop_
_entity.id
_entity.type
_entity.pdbx_description
1 polymer ?
#
loop_
_entity_poly.entity_id
_entity_poly.type
_entity_poly.pdbx_seq_one_letter_code
_entity_poly.pdbx_strand_id
1 'polypeptide(L)'
;MKKTAILLLVGVLFLVSCGKSEAPKGDGKADTTASQKVQDNDQVDLSKETADYKKFVEEQIDMLLKDTENFAQLLKDGKLDEAKKAYPLIRMAYERSEPIAESFGESDIKIDYRLADFKEEFKTEEGWKGFHRIEKILWEENTTKGTEKYADELVNDIKELKAKITTIEVTPDLMLTGAIDLLNEVSTQKITGEEEIFSHTDLYDFRANIEGAQKIFELFRPKLEKKDAKLVATLDAEFKAVNDLLNKYMTDDKHYKLYTDLTKEDTKALAEAVTKLGEPLSQMGIITEAAKK
;
A
#
# COMPACT_ATOMS: atom_id res chain seq x y z
N MET A 1 15.49 -15.48 35.23
CA MET A 1 15.81 -14.48 36.26
C MET A 1 14.72 -13.46 36.27
N LYS A 2 14.25 -13.01 37.45
CA LYS A 2 12.98 -12.37 37.73
C LYS A 2 12.82 -10.99 37.05
N LYS A 3 11.68 -10.78 36.36
CA LYS A 3 11.24 -9.46 35.84
C LYS A 3 10.50 -8.72 36.95
N THR A 4 10.97 -7.53 37.30
CA THR A 4 10.33 -6.66 38.27
C THR A 4 9.57 -5.57 37.51
N ALA A 5 8.25 -5.58 37.59
CA ALA A 5 7.38 -4.54 37.08
C ALA A 5 7.29 -3.42 38.12
N ILE A 6 7.54 -2.18 37.71
CA ILE A 6 7.34 -0.99 38.52
C ILE A 6 6.05 -0.29 38.04
N LEU A 7 5.04 -0.30 38.87
CA LEU A 7 3.79 0.42 38.71
C LEU A 7 3.97 1.83 39.31
N LEU A 8 3.87 2.88 38.50
CA LEU A 8 3.83 4.25 38.93
C LEU A 8 2.37 4.76 38.94
N LEU A 9 1.84 4.92 40.11
CA LEU A 9 0.51 5.48 40.38
C LEU A 9 0.65 7.01 40.49
N VAL A 10 0.06 7.78 39.56
CA VAL A 10 -0.04 9.24 39.69
C VAL A 10 -1.47 9.59 40.06
N GLY A 11 -1.65 10.04 41.30
CA GLY A 11 -2.92 10.54 41.79
C GLY A 11 -3.16 12.00 41.37
N VAL A 12 -4.35 12.27 40.82
CA VAL A 12 -4.81 13.63 40.50
C VAL A 12 -5.77 14.07 41.60
N LEU A 13 -5.38 15.14 42.34
CA LEU A 13 -6.23 15.82 43.29
C LEU A 13 -7.17 16.80 42.59
N PHE A 14 -8.46 16.61 42.73
CA PHE A 14 -9.49 17.61 42.42
C PHE A 14 -9.63 18.63 43.54
N LEU A 15 -9.43 19.91 43.24
CA LEU A 15 -9.85 21.01 44.12
C LEU A 15 -11.12 21.62 43.53
N VAL A 16 -12.22 21.43 44.24
CA VAL A 16 -13.50 22.13 44.04
C VAL A 16 -13.45 23.45 44.77
N SER A 17 -13.62 24.57 44.06
CA SER A 17 -13.84 25.89 44.67
C SER A 17 -15.23 26.40 44.27
N CYS A 18 -16.13 26.41 45.23
CA CYS A 18 -17.40 27.14 45.17
C CYS A 18 -17.20 28.59 45.54
N GLY A 19 -17.57 29.50 44.64
CA GLY A 19 -17.72 30.93 44.97
C GLY A 19 -19.06 31.45 44.44
N LYS A 20 -20.01 31.72 45.32
CA LYS A 20 -21.24 32.49 45.04
C LYS A 20 -20.91 33.97 45.02
N SER A 21 -21.43 34.71 44.06
CA SER A 21 -21.67 36.15 44.18
C SER A 21 -22.85 36.58 43.31
N GLU A 22 -23.65 37.48 43.95
CA GLU A 22 -24.97 37.92 43.51
C GLU A 22 -24.95 38.92 42.35
N ALA A 23 -26.11 39.00 41.68
CA ALA A 23 -26.39 39.91 40.54
C ALA A 23 -26.72 41.36 41.00
N PRO A 24 -26.57 42.33 40.10
CA PRO A 24 -27.51 43.43 40.05
C PRO A 24 -28.27 43.51 38.74
N LYS A 25 -29.54 43.88 38.85
CA LYS A 25 -30.49 44.18 37.77
C LYS A 25 -30.11 45.48 37.05
N GLY A 26 -30.19 45.46 35.71
CA GLY A 26 -30.13 46.67 34.90
C GLY A 26 -30.84 46.41 33.56
N ASP A 27 -31.98 47.10 33.35
CA ASP A 27 -32.74 47.12 32.11
C ASP A 27 -31.96 47.77 30.96
N GLY A 28 -31.87 47.09 29.82
CA GLY A 28 -31.33 47.65 28.59
C GLY A 28 -31.77 46.82 27.41
N LYS A 29 -32.74 47.34 26.64
CA LYS A 29 -33.08 46.80 25.34
C LYS A 29 -31.83 46.79 24.45
N ALA A 30 -31.43 45.65 23.97
CA ALA A 30 -30.45 45.51 22.90
C ALA A 30 -30.97 44.56 21.85
N ASP A 31 -30.96 45.05 20.68
CA ASP A 31 -31.27 44.50 19.39
C ASP A 31 -30.62 43.14 19.16
N THR A 32 -31.42 42.11 18.94
CA THR A 32 -30.94 40.75 18.65
C THR A 32 -30.66 40.63 17.15
N THR A 33 -29.49 41.09 16.75
CA THR A 33 -28.92 40.62 15.51
C THR A 33 -28.27 39.26 15.81
N ALA A 34 -29.00 38.17 15.57
CA ALA A 34 -28.49 36.84 15.60
C ALA A 34 -27.41 36.67 14.50
N SER A 35 -26.16 36.89 14.88
CA SER A 35 -25.06 36.33 14.10
C SER A 35 -25.16 34.82 14.17
N GLN A 36 -25.80 34.21 13.18
CA GLN A 36 -25.58 32.81 12.86
C GLN A 36 -24.07 32.64 12.55
N LYS A 37 -23.30 32.18 13.54
CA LYS A 37 -22.06 31.50 13.27
C LYS A 37 -22.46 30.29 12.45
N VAL A 38 -22.28 30.39 11.15
CA VAL A 38 -22.11 29.23 10.29
C VAL A 38 -20.90 28.51 10.85
N GLN A 39 -21.13 27.46 11.63
CA GLN A 39 -20.11 26.44 11.87
C GLN A 39 -19.92 25.80 10.50
N ASP A 40 -18.93 26.30 9.78
CA ASP A 40 -18.35 25.59 8.66
C ASP A 40 -17.86 24.27 9.23
N ASN A 41 -18.67 23.23 9.05
CA ASN A 41 -18.34 21.88 9.45
C ASN A 41 -17.32 21.41 8.39
N ASP A 42 -16.05 21.71 8.64
CA ASP A 42 -14.90 21.47 7.74
C ASP A 42 -14.58 19.97 7.60
N GLN A 43 -15.58 19.13 7.91
CA GLN A 43 -15.46 17.68 7.80
C GLN A 43 -15.48 17.28 6.32
N VAL A 44 -14.37 16.70 5.87
CA VAL A 44 -14.25 16.15 4.52
C VAL A 44 -14.88 14.75 4.50
N ASP A 45 -15.96 14.58 3.73
CA ASP A 45 -16.52 13.26 3.47
C ASP A 45 -15.66 12.54 2.42
N LEU A 46 -15.08 11.40 2.80
CA LEU A 46 -14.22 10.54 1.97
C LEU A 46 -14.85 9.18 1.69
N SER A 47 -16.14 9.00 1.99
CA SER A 47 -16.84 7.72 1.83
C SER A 47 -16.85 7.22 0.37
N LYS A 48 -16.94 8.15 -0.58
CA LYS A 48 -16.87 7.82 -2.00
C LYS A 48 -15.47 7.37 -2.40
N GLU A 49 -14.45 8.06 -1.96
CA GLU A 49 -13.06 7.78 -2.29
C GLU A 49 -12.62 6.40 -1.74
N THR A 50 -13.04 6.05 -0.52
CA THR A 50 -12.79 4.72 0.07
C THR A 50 -13.55 3.62 -0.66
N ALA A 51 -14.80 3.86 -1.06
CA ALA A 51 -15.58 2.90 -1.84
C ALA A 51 -14.98 2.69 -3.24
N ASP A 52 -14.55 3.75 -3.91
CA ASP A 52 -13.91 3.67 -5.23
C ASP A 52 -12.55 2.96 -5.14
N TYR A 53 -11.79 3.17 -4.06
CA TYR A 53 -10.54 2.44 -3.85
C TYR A 53 -10.77 0.96 -3.57
N LYS A 54 -11.74 0.61 -2.73
CA LYS A 54 -12.12 -0.79 -2.50
C LYS A 54 -12.47 -1.48 -3.81
N LYS A 55 -13.27 -0.84 -4.65
CA LYS A 55 -13.61 -1.35 -5.97
C LYS A 55 -12.38 -1.55 -6.86
N PHE A 56 -11.45 -0.61 -6.84
CA PHE A 56 -10.16 -0.75 -7.55
C PHE A 56 -9.40 -1.99 -7.10
N VAL A 57 -9.28 -2.22 -5.79
CA VAL A 57 -8.62 -3.42 -5.25
C VAL A 57 -9.35 -4.69 -5.65
N GLU A 58 -10.68 -4.72 -5.58
CA GLU A 58 -11.49 -5.86 -6.05
C GLU A 58 -11.20 -6.18 -7.52
N GLU A 59 -11.11 -5.16 -8.38
CA GLU A 59 -10.77 -5.32 -9.80
C GLU A 59 -9.34 -5.84 -10.00
N GLN A 60 -8.36 -5.38 -9.19
CA GLN A 60 -6.99 -5.90 -9.23
C GLN A 60 -6.94 -7.38 -8.81
N ILE A 61 -7.62 -7.77 -7.75
CA ILE A 61 -7.65 -9.17 -7.30
C ILE A 61 -8.41 -10.08 -8.27
N ASP A 62 -9.42 -9.57 -8.96
CA ASP A 62 -10.10 -10.30 -10.03
C ASP A 62 -9.16 -10.56 -11.23
N MET A 63 -8.37 -9.57 -11.60
CA MET A 63 -7.35 -9.68 -12.64
C MET A 63 -6.27 -10.68 -12.21
N LEU A 64 -5.74 -10.53 -10.98
CA LEU A 64 -4.77 -11.43 -10.39
C LEU A 64 -5.23 -12.89 -10.46
N LEU A 65 -6.46 -13.18 -10.02
CA LEU A 65 -7.01 -14.53 -10.03
C LEU A 65 -7.05 -15.11 -11.44
N LYS A 66 -7.61 -14.36 -12.39
CA LYS A 66 -7.74 -14.79 -13.78
C LYS A 66 -6.37 -15.10 -14.40
N ASP A 67 -5.42 -14.19 -14.20
CA ASP A 67 -4.10 -14.32 -14.81
C ASP A 67 -3.27 -15.42 -14.12
N THR A 68 -3.45 -15.62 -12.80
CA THR A 68 -2.84 -16.74 -12.07
C THR A 68 -3.43 -18.09 -12.50
N GLU A 69 -4.73 -18.19 -12.80
CA GLU A 69 -5.31 -19.41 -13.37
C GLU A 69 -4.70 -19.78 -14.73
N ASN A 70 -4.46 -18.77 -15.60
CA ASN A 70 -3.74 -18.95 -16.86
C ASN A 70 -2.28 -19.36 -16.63
N PHE A 71 -1.61 -18.73 -15.68
CA PHE A 71 -0.24 -19.05 -15.29
C PHE A 71 -0.11 -20.49 -14.78
N ALA A 72 -1.03 -20.91 -13.91
CA ALA A 72 -1.09 -22.29 -13.43
C ALA A 72 -1.23 -23.30 -14.59
N GLN A 73 -1.96 -22.96 -15.65
CA GLN A 73 -2.05 -23.81 -16.83
C GLN A 73 -0.74 -23.86 -17.61
N LEU A 74 -0.03 -22.72 -17.79
CA LEU A 74 1.29 -22.69 -18.42
C LEU A 74 2.28 -23.60 -17.68
N LEU A 75 2.27 -23.55 -16.34
CA LEU A 75 3.12 -24.38 -15.49
C LEU A 75 2.84 -25.89 -15.69
N LYS A 76 1.56 -26.28 -15.69
CA LYS A 76 1.12 -27.66 -15.89
C LYS A 76 1.42 -28.18 -17.30
N ASP A 77 1.37 -27.29 -18.29
CA ASP A 77 1.68 -27.64 -19.69
C ASP A 77 3.20 -27.68 -19.96
N GLY A 78 4.05 -27.38 -18.98
CA GLY A 78 5.49 -27.38 -19.14
C GLY A 78 6.05 -26.20 -19.95
N LYS A 79 5.28 -25.12 -20.09
CA LYS A 79 5.62 -23.94 -20.90
C LYS A 79 6.47 -22.94 -20.12
N LEU A 80 7.73 -23.31 -19.88
CA LEU A 80 8.65 -22.58 -19.03
C LEU A 80 8.85 -21.13 -19.46
N ASP A 81 9.17 -20.88 -20.72
CA ASP A 81 9.50 -19.53 -21.21
C ASP A 81 8.27 -18.62 -21.18
N GLU A 82 7.08 -19.16 -21.47
CA GLU A 82 5.83 -18.42 -21.42
C GLU A 82 5.46 -18.10 -19.97
N ALA A 83 5.68 -19.05 -19.05
CA ALA A 83 5.47 -18.85 -17.62
C ALA A 83 6.40 -17.77 -17.05
N LYS A 84 7.71 -17.82 -17.39
CA LYS A 84 8.66 -16.77 -16.98
C LYS A 84 8.28 -15.38 -17.51
N LYS A 85 7.76 -15.28 -18.72
CA LYS A 85 7.30 -14.00 -19.29
C LYS A 85 6.02 -13.48 -18.62
N ALA A 86 5.12 -14.38 -18.24
CA ALA A 86 3.86 -14.01 -17.61
C ALA A 86 4.03 -13.60 -16.15
N TYR A 87 4.97 -14.22 -15.43
CA TYR A 87 5.18 -14.08 -13.99
C TYR A 87 5.20 -12.63 -13.50
N PRO A 88 6.11 -11.74 -13.96
CA PRO A 88 6.17 -10.38 -13.45
C PRO A 88 4.92 -9.55 -13.77
N LEU A 89 4.28 -9.80 -14.91
CA LEU A 89 3.08 -9.07 -15.31
C LEU A 89 1.87 -9.40 -14.44
N ILE A 90 1.77 -10.66 -14.00
CA ILE A 90 0.67 -11.12 -13.14
C ILE A 90 0.79 -10.51 -11.75
N ARG A 91 1.98 -10.47 -11.18
CA ARG A 91 2.26 -9.92 -9.87
C ARG A 91 1.87 -8.45 -9.75
N MET A 92 2.00 -7.66 -10.82
CA MET A 92 1.65 -6.24 -10.81
C MET A 92 0.24 -5.96 -10.29
N ALA A 93 -0.72 -6.86 -10.45
CA ALA A 93 -2.06 -6.67 -9.92
C ALA A 93 -2.10 -6.80 -8.38
N TYR A 94 -1.29 -7.69 -7.81
CA TYR A 94 -1.09 -7.79 -6.37
C TYR A 94 -0.40 -6.54 -5.81
N GLU A 95 0.72 -6.16 -6.38
CA GLU A 95 1.55 -5.03 -5.99
C GLU A 95 0.78 -3.68 -6.03
N ARG A 96 -0.16 -3.48 -6.98
CA ARG A 96 -1.05 -2.31 -6.98
C ARG A 96 -2.00 -2.27 -5.79
N SER A 97 -2.31 -3.44 -5.22
CA SER A 97 -3.21 -3.58 -4.06
C SER A 97 -2.46 -3.51 -2.72
N GLU A 98 -1.14 -3.53 -2.75
CA GLU A 98 -0.27 -3.62 -1.57
C GLU A 98 -0.47 -2.50 -0.54
N PRO A 99 -0.88 -1.25 -0.89
CA PRO A 99 -1.19 -0.24 0.13
C PRO A 99 -2.17 -0.70 1.23
N ILE A 100 -2.98 -1.73 0.97
CA ILE A 100 -3.85 -2.31 2.01
C ILE A 100 -3.54 -3.78 2.31
N ALA A 101 -2.37 -4.28 1.87
CA ALA A 101 -1.98 -5.69 2.03
C ALA A 101 -1.91 -6.13 3.49
N GLU A 102 -1.56 -5.23 4.43
CA GLU A 102 -1.64 -5.54 5.87
C GLU A 102 -3.03 -6.05 6.29
N SER A 103 -4.10 -5.57 5.62
CA SER A 103 -5.46 -6.05 5.86
C SER A 103 -5.70 -7.47 5.33
N PHE A 104 -4.80 -7.99 4.49
CA PHE A 104 -4.90 -9.35 3.95
C PHE A 104 -4.49 -10.41 4.98
N GLY A 105 -3.61 -10.05 5.94
CA GLY A 105 -3.17 -10.92 7.03
C GLY A 105 -2.55 -12.21 6.50
N GLU A 106 -3.00 -13.38 7.00
CA GLU A 106 -2.44 -14.66 6.56
C GLU A 106 -2.51 -14.92 5.03
N SER A 107 -3.36 -14.21 4.29
CA SER A 107 -3.41 -14.35 2.83
C SER A 107 -2.16 -13.80 2.18
N ASP A 108 -1.59 -12.73 2.72
CA ASP A 108 -0.33 -12.15 2.28
C ASP A 108 0.82 -13.17 2.40
N ILE A 109 0.97 -13.78 3.59
CA ILE A 109 1.98 -14.82 3.85
C ILE A 109 1.86 -15.99 2.88
N LYS A 110 0.64 -16.37 2.48
CA LYS A 110 0.40 -17.49 1.58
C LYS A 110 0.68 -17.18 0.12
N ILE A 111 0.53 -15.92 -0.28
CA ILE A 111 0.58 -15.49 -1.69
C ILE A 111 1.95 -14.93 -2.05
N ASP A 112 2.51 -14.06 -1.20
CA ASP A 112 3.61 -13.18 -1.58
C ASP A 112 4.84 -13.21 -0.67
N TYR A 113 4.87 -14.02 0.37
CA TYR A 113 5.94 -13.99 1.35
C TYR A 113 7.28 -14.44 0.77
N ARG A 114 8.30 -13.57 0.85
CA ARG A 114 9.66 -13.88 0.39
C ARG A 114 10.29 -14.95 1.27
N LEU A 115 11.23 -15.72 0.70
CA LEU A 115 11.92 -16.78 1.44
C LEU A 115 12.67 -16.26 2.67
N ALA A 116 13.26 -15.06 2.57
CA ALA A 116 14.00 -14.45 3.67
C ALA A 116 13.09 -14.18 4.86
N ASP A 117 11.95 -13.54 4.64
CA ASP A 117 10.97 -13.19 5.67
C ASP A 117 10.32 -14.42 6.27
N PHE A 118 9.97 -15.39 5.43
CA PHE A 118 9.44 -16.67 5.90
C PHE A 118 10.42 -17.40 6.84
N LYS A 119 11.72 -17.42 6.49
CA LYS A 119 12.76 -18.00 7.34
C LYS A 119 12.98 -17.20 8.62
N GLU A 120 12.88 -15.88 8.55
CA GLU A 120 13.04 -15.04 9.72
C GLU A 120 11.88 -15.26 10.71
N GLU A 121 10.65 -15.35 10.25
CA GLU A 121 9.48 -15.52 11.09
C GLU A 121 9.33 -16.96 11.59
N PHE A 122 9.35 -17.94 10.70
CA PHE A 122 9.03 -19.33 11.02
C PHE A 122 10.27 -20.21 11.35
N LYS A 123 11.49 -19.70 11.13
CA LYS A 123 12.77 -20.42 11.34
C LYS A 123 12.90 -21.71 10.53
N THR A 124 12.18 -21.83 9.42
CA THR A 124 12.16 -22.98 8.51
C THR A 124 11.79 -22.52 7.09
N GLU A 125 12.04 -23.37 6.09
CA GLU A 125 11.48 -23.21 4.73
C GLU A 125 10.26 -24.12 4.53
N GLU A 126 9.98 -25.02 5.48
CA GLU A 126 8.88 -25.95 5.37
C GLU A 126 7.54 -25.21 5.42
N GLY A 127 6.73 -25.40 4.40
CA GLY A 127 5.43 -24.72 4.24
C GLY A 127 5.50 -23.42 3.46
N TRP A 128 6.69 -22.91 3.11
CA TRP A 128 6.81 -21.75 2.23
C TRP A 128 6.24 -22.03 0.84
N LYS A 129 5.38 -21.14 0.36
CA LYS A 129 4.63 -21.26 -0.89
C LYS A 129 4.38 -19.85 -1.51
N GLY A 130 3.48 -19.75 -2.46
CA GLY A 130 3.15 -18.48 -3.12
C GLY A 130 4.00 -18.22 -4.36
N PHE A 131 3.95 -16.97 -4.83
CA PHE A 131 4.65 -16.55 -6.04
C PHE A 131 6.14 -16.83 -5.99
N HIS A 132 6.82 -16.40 -4.93
CA HIS A 132 8.28 -16.52 -4.80
C HIS A 132 8.76 -17.97 -4.68
N ARG A 133 7.92 -18.90 -4.20
CA ARG A 133 8.25 -20.32 -4.25
C ARG A 133 8.26 -20.85 -5.68
N ILE A 134 7.29 -20.43 -6.50
CA ILE A 134 7.24 -20.78 -7.91
C ILE A 134 8.38 -20.10 -8.67
N GLU A 135 8.65 -18.84 -8.40
CA GLU A 135 9.77 -18.07 -8.94
C GLU A 135 11.09 -18.82 -8.77
N LYS A 136 11.39 -19.27 -7.55
CA LYS A 136 12.59 -20.05 -7.27
C LYS A 136 12.75 -21.28 -8.17
N ILE A 137 11.68 -22.05 -8.35
CA ILE A 137 11.72 -23.26 -9.19
C ILE A 137 11.93 -22.87 -10.65
N LEU A 138 11.23 -21.85 -11.14
CA LEU A 138 11.34 -21.43 -12.54
C LEU A 138 12.75 -20.92 -12.88
N TRP A 139 13.38 -20.12 -12.02
CA TRP A 139 14.65 -19.47 -12.34
C TRP A 139 15.88 -20.24 -11.85
N GLU A 140 15.90 -20.80 -10.64
CA GLU A 140 17.03 -21.57 -10.14
C GLU A 140 17.08 -22.98 -10.73
N GLU A 141 15.94 -23.68 -10.77
CA GLU A 141 15.88 -25.06 -11.25
C GLU A 141 15.62 -25.13 -12.76
N ASN A 142 15.25 -23.98 -13.36
CA ASN A 142 14.94 -23.82 -14.79
C ASN A 142 13.94 -24.86 -15.33
N THR A 143 12.88 -25.10 -14.59
CA THR A 143 11.85 -26.09 -14.89
C THR A 143 10.48 -25.65 -14.40
N THR A 144 9.40 -26.23 -14.97
CA THR A 144 8.06 -26.14 -14.41
C THR A 144 7.70 -27.33 -13.53
N LYS A 145 8.52 -28.40 -13.55
CA LYS A 145 8.25 -29.60 -12.74
C LYS A 145 8.31 -29.29 -11.25
N GLY A 146 7.29 -29.72 -10.54
CA GLY A 146 7.17 -29.47 -9.09
C GLY A 146 6.49 -28.17 -8.73
N THR A 147 6.11 -27.34 -9.73
CA THR A 147 5.30 -26.14 -9.49
C THR A 147 3.80 -26.41 -9.41
N GLU A 148 3.33 -27.56 -9.88
CA GLU A 148 1.91 -27.85 -10.07
C GLU A 148 1.12 -27.70 -8.76
N LYS A 149 1.66 -28.25 -7.67
CA LYS A 149 1.07 -28.13 -6.35
C LYS A 149 0.99 -26.66 -5.89
N TYR A 150 2.10 -25.93 -6.02
CA TYR A 150 2.17 -24.53 -5.60
C TYR A 150 1.26 -23.64 -6.44
N ALA A 151 1.11 -23.94 -7.73
CA ALA A 151 0.19 -23.23 -8.63
C ALA A 151 -1.27 -23.43 -8.21
N ASP A 152 -1.69 -24.66 -7.88
CA ASP A 152 -3.04 -24.93 -7.40
C ASP A 152 -3.30 -24.28 -6.03
N GLU A 153 -2.34 -24.33 -5.13
CA GLU A 153 -2.42 -23.66 -3.84
C GLU A 153 -2.54 -22.14 -4.01
N LEU A 154 -1.71 -21.53 -4.86
CA LEU A 154 -1.73 -20.09 -5.12
C LEU A 154 -3.09 -19.63 -5.66
N VAL A 155 -3.66 -20.35 -6.64
CA VAL A 155 -5.01 -20.06 -7.16
C VAL A 155 -6.06 -20.12 -6.05
N ASN A 156 -5.97 -21.11 -5.15
CA ASN A 156 -6.89 -21.23 -4.03
C ASN A 156 -6.70 -20.11 -3.00
N ASP A 157 -5.46 -19.77 -2.66
CA ASP A 157 -5.15 -18.70 -1.72
C ASP A 157 -5.63 -17.33 -2.25
N ILE A 158 -5.52 -17.07 -3.56
CA ILE A 158 -6.07 -15.85 -4.18
C ILE A 158 -7.62 -15.87 -4.18
N LYS A 159 -8.27 -17.03 -4.35
CA LYS A 159 -9.73 -17.14 -4.20
C LYS A 159 -10.19 -16.84 -2.78
N GLU A 160 -9.41 -17.27 -1.77
CA GLU A 160 -9.66 -16.93 -0.36
C GLU A 160 -9.50 -15.42 -0.13
N LEU A 161 -8.42 -14.82 -0.66
CA LEU A 161 -8.20 -13.37 -0.59
C LEU A 161 -9.34 -12.60 -1.25
N LYS A 162 -9.78 -13.00 -2.45
CA LYS A 162 -10.92 -12.38 -3.15
C LYS A 162 -12.18 -12.38 -2.30
N ALA A 163 -12.50 -13.50 -1.65
CA ALA A 163 -13.65 -13.58 -0.75
C ALA A 163 -13.48 -12.64 0.47
N LYS A 164 -12.27 -12.56 1.02
CA LYS A 164 -11.95 -11.73 2.17
C LYS A 164 -12.03 -10.23 1.87
N ILE A 165 -11.57 -9.77 0.71
CA ILE A 165 -11.60 -8.36 0.28
C ILE A 165 -13.02 -7.77 0.40
N THR A 166 -14.06 -8.55 0.11
CA THR A 166 -15.45 -8.08 0.21
C THR A 166 -15.82 -7.62 1.62
N THR A 167 -15.16 -8.16 2.65
CA THR A 167 -15.43 -7.89 4.07
C THR A 167 -14.46 -6.88 4.70
N ILE A 168 -13.37 -6.51 4.00
CA ILE A 168 -12.40 -5.53 4.50
C ILE A 168 -13.04 -4.15 4.54
N GLU A 169 -12.89 -3.48 5.67
CA GLU A 169 -13.24 -2.07 5.82
C GLU A 169 -12.07 -1.21 5.33
N VAL A 170 -12.28 -0.48 4.25
CA VAL A 170 -11.30 0.46 3.71
C VAL A 170 -11.57 1.84 4.29
N THR A 171 -10.60 2.37 5.03
CA THR A 171 -10.67 3.71 5.61
C THR A 171 -9.67 4.65 4.95
N PRO A 172 -9.89 5.99 4.99
CA PRO A 172 -8.91 6.94 4.45
C PRO A 172 -7.53 6.82 5.11
N ASP A 173 -7.49 6.55 6.41
CA ASP A 173 -6.23 6.36 7.14
C ASP A 173 -5.50 5.11 6.67
N LEU A 174 -6.20 3.98 6.50
CA LEU A 174 -5.61 2.74 5.97
C LEU A 174 -4.99 2.99 4.59
N MET A 175 -5.73 3.65 3.69
CA MET A 175 -5.24 3.95 2.35
C MET A 175 -3.98 4.82 2.38
N LEU A 176 -4.00 5.88 3.17
CA LEU A 176 -2.89 6.84 3.22
C LEU A 176 -1.66 6.26 3.92
N THR A 177 -1.85 5.65 5.09
CA THR A 177 -0.76 5.03 5.85
C THR A 177 -0.10 3.94 5.01
N GLY A 178 -0.88 3.05 4.43
CA GLY A 178 -0.36 1.98 3.58
C GLY A 178 0.39 2.50 2.35
N ALA A 179 -0.09 3.56 1.69
CA ALA A 179 0.65 4.17 0.59
C ALA A 179 2.00 4.77 1.03
N ILE A 180 2.06 5.40 2.21
CA ILE A 180 3.28 5.98 2.76
C ILE A 180 4.27 4.88 3.14
N ASP A 181 3.80 3.86 3.86
CA ASP A 181 4.65 2.76 4.33
C ASP A 181 5.19 1.96 3.14
N LEU A 182 4.37 1.70 2.13
CA LEU A 182 4.80 1.07 0.89
C LEU A 182 5.89 1.87 0.16
N LEU A 183 5.76 3.20 0.01
CA LEU A 183 6.82 3.98 -0.62
C LEU A 183 8.11 4.01 0.20
N ASN A 184 8.00 3.98 1.54
CA ASN A 184 9.17 3.85 2.41
C ASN A 184 9.85 2.48 2.21
N GLU A 185 9.09 1.40 2.13
CA GLU A 185 9.59 0.06 1.85
C GLU A 185 10.27 0.00 0.47
N VAL A 186 9.62 0.50 -0.57
CA VAL A 186 10.19 0.58 -1.92
C VAL A 186 11.53 1.30 -1.93
N SER A 187 11.64 2.44 -1.25
CA SER A 187 12.87 3.25 -1.25
C SER A 187 14.00 2.72 -0.36
N THR A 188 13.70 1.86 0.61
CA THR A 188 14.67 1.39 1.62
C THR A 188 14.99 -0.10 1.53
N GLN A 189 14.03 -0.94 1.19
CA GLN A 189 14.15 -2.39 1.15
C GLN A 189 14.08 -2.91 -0.29
N LYS A 190 12.94 -2.80 -0.98
CA LYS A 190 12.77 -3.31 -2.35
C LYS A 190 13.83 -2.75 -3.32
N ILE A 191 14.35 -1.53 -3.06
CA ILE A 191 15.45 -0.93 -3.83
C ILE A 191 16.75 -1.75 -3.81
N THR A 192 16.91 -2.70 -2.91
CA THR A 192 18.07 -3.59 -2.88
C THR A 192 18.00 -4.71 -3.92
N GLY A 193 16.84 -4.92 -4.55
CA GLY A 193 16.59 -6.03 -5.48
C GLY A 193 16.29 -7.33 -4.74
N GLU A 194 15.75 -7.24 -3.54
CA GLU A 194 15.45 -8.42 -2.72
C GLU A 194 14.03 -8.97 -2.93
N GLU A 195 13.17 -8.22 -3.65
CA GLU A 195 11.79 -8.63 -3.92
C GLU A 195 11.78 -9.85 -4.84
N GLU A 196 12.36 -9.70 -6.01
CA GLU A 196 12.41 -10.73 -7.05
C GLU A 196 13.82 -11.34 -7.15
N ILE A 197 14.29 -11.94 -6.05
CA ILE A 197 15.69 -12.37 -5.88
C ILE A 197 16.13 -13.44 -6.88
N PHE A 198 15.20 -14.18 -7.47
CA PHE A 198 15.51 -15.25 -8.43
C PHE A 198 15.33 -14.80 -9.88
N SER A 199 14.28 -14.04 -10.16
CA SER A 199 13.92 -13.58 -11.49
C SER A 199 14.58 -12.26 -11.88
N HIS A 200 14.87 -11.42 -10.88
CA HIS A 200 15.35 -10.04 -11.02
C HIS A 200 14.38 -9.15 -11.79
N THR A 201 13.08 -9.39 -11.62
CA THR A 201 12.00 -8.63 -12.29
C THR A 201 11.41 -7.51 -11.43
N ASP A 202 12.10 -7.07 -10.40
CA ASP A 202 11.71 -6.08 -9.39
C ASP A 202 11.13 -4.77 -9.98
N LEU A 203 11.53 -4.35 -11.19
CA LEU A 203 11.03 -3.11 -11.80
C LEU A 203 9.52 -3.15 -12.11
N TYR A 204 8.94 -4.33 -12.28
CA TYR A 204 7.50 -4.49 -12.45
C TYR A 204 6.77 -4.21 -11.13
N ASP A 205 7.31 -4.71 -10.03
CA ASP A 205 6.78 -4.52 -8.68
C ASP A 205 6.90 -3.05 -8.29
N PHE A 206 8.07 -2.43 -8.51
CA PHE A 206 8.26 -0.97 -8.35
C PHE A 206 7.20 -0.17 -9.09
N ARG A 207 6.98 -0.45 -10.38
CA ARG A 207 5.98 0.25 -11.17
C ARG A 207 4.59 0.10 -10.55
N ALA A 208 4.21 -1.11 -10.19
CA ALA A 208 2.91 -1.42 -9.65
C ALA A 208 2.68 -0.78 -8.27
N ASN A 209 3.70 -0.76 -7.41
CA ASN A 209 3.64 -0.08 -6.12
C ASN A 209 3.42 1.44 -6.28
N ILE A 210 4.14 2.07 -7.21
CA ILE A 210 3.94 3.50 -7.52
C ILE A 210 2.52 3.74 -8.07
N GLU A 211 2.02 2.88 -8.94
CA GLU A 211 0.65 2.96 -9.49
C GLU A 211 -0.41 2.80 -8.37
N GLY A 212 -0.19 1.92 -7.41
CA GLY A 212 -1.07 1.74 -6.24
C GLY A 212 -1.15 3.00 -5.38
N ALA A 213 -0.01 3.58 -5.02
CA ALA A 213 0.06 4.84 -4.28
C ALA A 213 -0.53 6.02 -5.09
N GLN A 214 -0.25 6.09 -6.39
CA GLN A 214 -0.80 7.09 -7.29
C GLN A 214 -2.32 7.02 -7.38
N LYS A 215 -2.89 5.81 -7.39
CA LYS A 215 -4.35 5.63 -7.40
C LYS A 215 -5.01 6.26 -6.18
N ILE A 216 -4.41 6.13 -5.01
CA ILE A 216 -4.90 6.77 -3.78
C ILE A 216 -4.85 8.29 -3.91
N PHE A 217 -3.73 8.84 -4.38
CA PHE A 217 -3.61 10.27 -4.66
C PHE A 217 -4.68 10.76 -5.64
N GLU A 218 -4.89 10.05 -6.75
CA GLU A 218 -5.88 10.43 -7.78
C GLU A 218 -7.31 10.47 -7.21
N LEU A 219 -7.66 9.53 -6.35
CA LEU A 219 -8.96 9.51 -5.68
C LEU A 219 -9.12 10.68 -4.71
N PHE A 220 -8.09 11.01 -3.95
CA PHE A 220 -8.13 12.11 -2.98
C PHE A 220 -7.93 13.48 -3.63
N ARG A 221 -7.37 13.57 -4.84
CA ARG A 221 -7.07 14.82 -5.56
C ARG A 221 -8.19 15.86 -5.51
N PRO A 222 -9.48 15.57 -5.82
CA PRO A 222 -10.53 16.60 -5.85
C PRO A 222 -10.79 17.25 -4.48
N LYS A 223 -10.50 16.55 -3.39
CA LYS A 223 -10.60 17.05 -2.02
C LYS A 223 -9.35 17.80 -1.60
N LEU A 224 -8.18 17.27 -1.96
CA LEU A 224 -6.88 17.91 -1.73
C LEU A 224 -6.79 19.26 -2.45
N GLU A 225 -7.23 19.36 -3.69
CA GLU A 225 -7.15 20.59 -4.49
C GLU A 225 -7.91 21.75 -3.84
N LYS A 226 -9.01 21.46 -3.15
CA LYS A 226 -9.78 22.45 -2.37
C LYS A 226 -9.07 22.90 -1.11
N LYS A 227 -8.20 22.07 -0.54
CA LYS A 227 -7.48 22.35 0.70
C LYS A 227 -6.07 22.91 0.43
N ASP A 228 -5.34 22.30 -0.49
CA ASP A 228 -3.98 22.67 -0.86
C ASP A 228 -3.66 22.33 -2.34
N ALA A 229 -3.98 23.22 -3.24
CA ALA A 229 -3.68 23.07 -4.66
C ALA A 229 -2.15 23.03 -4.95
N LYS A 230 -1.32 23.59 -4.06
CA LYS A 230 0.14 23.54 -4.19
C LYS A 230 0.66 22.14 -3.90
N LEU A 231 0.12 21.47 -2.88
CA LEU A 231 0.43 20.09 -2.58
C LEU A 231 0.09 19.18 -3.77
N VAL A 232 -1.09 19.37 -4.37
CA VAL A 232 -1.51 18.61 -5.57
C VAL A 232 -0.51 18.80 -6.71
N ALA A 233 -0.11 20.03 -7.01
CA ALA A 233 0.87 20.29 -8.06
C ALA A 233 2.25 19.66 -7.77
N THR A 234 2.65 19.62 -6.50
CA THR A 234 3.89 18.95 -6.08
C THR A 234 3.77 17.45 -6.28
N LEU A 235 2.70 16.81 -5.83
CA LEU A 235 2.45 15.37 -6.01
C LEU A 235 2.43 14.97 -7.49
N ASP A 236 1.77 15.76 -8.33
CA ASP A 236 1.77 15.54 -9.80
C ASP A 236 3.19 15.52 -10.37
N ALA A 237 4.01 16.49 -9.96
CA ALA A 237 5.38 16.59 -10.43
C ALA A 237 6.25 15.41 -9.95
N GLU A 238 6.11 15.00 -8.69
CA GLU A 238 6.91 13.89 -8.13
C GLU A 238 6.45 12.53 -8.68
N PHE A 239 5.15 12.25 -8.81
CA PHE A 239 4.67 11.03 -9.50
C PHE A 239 5.16 10.98 -10.94
N LYS A 240 5.08 12.11 -11.65
CA LYS A 240 5.61 12.19 -13.01
C LYS A 240 7.11 11.89 -13.06
N ALA A 241 7.90 12.44 -12.14
CA ALA A 241 9.35 12.23 -12.11
C ALA A 241 9.71 10.76 -11.88
N VAL A 242 9.05 10.07 -10.93
CA VAL A 242 9.25 8.64 -10.70
C VAL A 242 8.84 7.82 -11.92
N ASN A 243 7.68 8.10 -12.51
CA ASN A 243 7.20 7.40 -13.69
C ASN A 243 8.13 7.61 -14.91
N ASP A 244 8.60 8.82 -15.15
CA ASP A 244 9.56 9.12 -16.22
C ASP A 244 10.88 8.38 -16.02
N LEU A 245 11.32 8.25 -14.77
CA LEU A 245 12.53 7.50 -14.44
C LEU A 245 12.35 6.01 -14.71
N LEU A 246 11.25 5.40 -14.26
CA LEU A 246 10.93 4.00 -14.53
C LEU A 246 10.79 3.71 -16.03
N ASN A 247 10.23 4.65 -16.80
CA ASN A 247 10.11 4.52 -18.25
C ASN A 247 11.45 4.36 -18.98
N LYS A 248 12.56 4.89 -18.42
CA LYS A 248 13.90 4.71 -18.99
C LYS A 248 14.38 3.26 -18.99
N TYR A 249 13.82 2.45 -18.11
CA TYR A 249 14.21 1.04 -17.94
C TYR A 249 13.28 0.09 -18.69
N MET A 250 12.26 0.60 -19.37
CA MET A 250 11.40 -0.19 -20.24
C MET A 250 12.17 -0.60 -21.52
N THR A 251 11.99 -1.84 -21.94
CA THR A 251 12.54 -2.38 -23.18
C THR A 251 11.56 -2.29 -24.35
N ASP A 252 10.27 -2.25 -24.02
CA ASP A 252 9.15 -2.01 -24.93
C ASP A 252 7.96 -1.43 -24.13
N ASP A 253 6.75 -1.47 -24.63
CA ASP A 253 5.54 -0.90 -24.01
C ASP A 253 5.05 -1.67 -22.76
N LYS A 254 5.63 -2.82 -22.44
CA LYS A 254 5.20 -3.70 -21.34
C LYS A 254 6.31 -4.29 -20.49
N HIS A 255 7.53 -4.35 -21.04
CA HIS A 255 8.62 -5.08 -20.42
C HIS A 255 9.72 -4.14 -19.92
N TYR A 256 10.39 -4.57 -18.87
CA TYR A 256 11.50 -3.88 -18.25
C TYR A 256 12.81 -4.65 -18.43
N LYS A 257 13.92 -3.94 -18.29
CA LYS A 257 15.23 -4.57 -18.05
C LYS A 257 15.19 -5.39 -16.76
N LEU A 258 16.11 -6.35 -16.65
CA LEU A 258 16.33 -7.01 -15.37
C LEU A 258 16.92 -6.00 -14.35
N TYR A 259 16.56 -6.17 -13.09
CA TYR A 259 17.07 -5.31 -12.02
C TYR A 259 18.59 -5.33 -11.92
N THR A 260 19.20 -6.48 -12.17
CA THR A 260 20.67 -6.68 -12.24
C THR A 260 21.36 -5.91 -13.36
N ASP A 261 20.62 -5.41 -14.36
CA ASP A 261 21.17 -4.57 -15.43
C ASP A 261 21.24 -3.08 -15.05
N LEU A 262 20.72 -2.71 -13.87
CA LEU A 262 20.78 -1.34 -13.36
C LEU A 262 22.13 -1.06 -12.73
N THR A 263 22.60 0.17 -12.93
CA THR A 263 23.79 0.66 -12.23
C THR A 263 23.45 1.11 -10.81
N LYS A 264 24.48 1.31 -9.99
CA LYS A 264 24.29 1.90 -8.64
C LYS A 264 23.71 3.31 -8.70
N GLU A 265 24.04 4.06 -9.75
CA GLU A 265 23.50 5.38 -10.02
C GLU A 265 22.02 5.32 -10.35
N ASP A 266 21.57 4.29 -11.11
CA ASP A 266 20.16 4.07 -11.43
C ASP A 266 19.35 3.73 -10.17
N THR A 267 19.81 2.78 -9.36
CA THR A 267 19.12 2.40 -8.12
C THR A 267 19.08 3.55 -7.12
N LYS A 268 20.18 4.32 -7.01
CA LYS A 268 20.19 5.52 -6.19
C LYS A 268 19.19 6.56 -6.66
N ALA A 269 19.12 6.82 -7.97
CA ALA A 269 18.16 7.77 -8.54
C ALA A 269 16.72 7.34 -8.30
N LEU A 270 16.41 6.04 -8.39
CA LEU A 270 15.10 5.49 -8.05
C LEU A 270 14.77 5.71 -6.57
N ALA A 271 15.68 5.35 -5.66
CA ALA A 271 15.49 5.54 -4.22
C ALA A 271 15.23 7.01 -3.86
N GLU A 272 16.04 7.93 -4.41
CA GLU A 272 15.90 9.37 -4.18
C GLU A 272 14.55 9.90 -4.70
N ALA A 273 14.12 9.45 -5.89
CA ALA A 273 12.85 9.87 -6.47
C ALA A 273 11.65 9.37 -5.66
N VAL A 274 11.67 8.13 -5.20
CA VAL A 274 10.58 7.57 -4.37
C VAL A 274 10.57 8.24 -2.98
N THR A 275 11.73 8.43 -2.35
CA THR A 275 11.83 9.16 -1.07
C THR A 275 11.27 10.58 -1.18
N LYS A 276 11.59 11.27 -2.28
CA LYS A 276 11.09 12.62 -2.54
C LYS A 276 9.60 12.68 -2.76
N LEU A 277 9.00 11.65 -3.33
CA LEU A 277 7.55 11.50 -3.47
C LEU A 277 6.87 11.23 -2.12
N GLY A 278 7.50 10.44 -1.25
CA GLY A 278 6.93 10.06 0.06
C GLY A 278 6.68 11.25 0.97
N GLU A 279 7.52 12.28 0.93
CA GLU A 279 7.36 13.48 1.76
C GLU A 279 6.04 14.24 1.49
N PRO A 280 5.73 14.70 0.26
CA PRO A 280 4.46 15.34 -0.03
C PRO A 280 3.27 14.36 0.06
N LEU A 281 3.45 13.07 -0.17
CA LEU A 281 2.39 12.08 -0.01
C LEU A 281 1.91 12.05 1.45
N SER A 282 2.81 12.09 2.42
CA SER A 282 2.46 12.13 3.84
C SER A 282 1.63 13.37 4.23
N GLN A 283 1.79 14.48 3.51
CA GLN A 283 1.03 15.70 3.75
C GLN A 283 -0.44 15.60 3.31
N MET A 284 -0.81 14.55 2.56
CA MET A 284 -2.21 14.30 2.22
C MET A 284 -3.09 14.06 3.47
N GLY A 285 -2.50 13.74 4.62
CA GLY A 285 -3.18 13.61 5.92
C GLY A 285 -4.04 14.80 6.32
N ILE A 286 -3.84 15.98 5.73
CA ILE A 286 -4.66 17.17 6.00
C ILE A 286 -6.16 16.95 5.70
N ILE A 287 -6.51 16.04 4.78
CA ILE A 287 -7.91 15.71 4.48
C ILE A 287 -8.46 14.62 5.39
N THR A 288 -7.63 13.68 5.84
CA THR A 288 -8.05 12.62 6.77
C THR A 288 -8.23 13.17 8.19
N GLU A 289 -7.37 14.08 8.62
CA GLU A 289 -7.53 14.79 9.91
C GLU A 289 -8.80 15.64 9.95
N ALA A 290 -9.14 16.28 8.83
CA ALA A 290 -10.38 17.04 8.72
C ALA A 290 -11.63 16.14 8.77
N ALA A 291 -11.52 14.88 8.33
CA ALA A 291 -12.62 13.91 8.38
C ALA A 291 -12.91 13.41 9.82
N LYS A 292 -11.95 13.51 10.74
CA LYS A 292 -12.07 13.03 12.14
C LYS A 292 -12.68 14.06 13.10
N LYS A 293 -12.81 15.32 12.74
CA LYS A 293 -13.37 16.41 13.54
C LYS A 293 -14.85 16.60 13.28
#